data_b8729e259235663fb905ee17fb235ae4
#
_entry.id   b8729e259235663fb905ee17fb235ae4
#
_cell.length_a   1.000
_cell.length_b   1.000
_cell.length_c   1.000
_cell.angle_alpha   90.00
_cell.angle_beta   90.00
_cell.angle_gamma   90.00
#
_symmetry.space_group_name_H-M   'P 1'
#
loop_
_entity.id
_entity.type
_entity.pdbx_description
1 polymer ?
#
loop_
_entity_poly.entity_id
_entity_poly.type
_entity_poly.pdbx_seq_one_letter_code
_entity_poly.pdbx_strand_id
1 'polypeptide(L)'
;MTRERCVKSKSLMAVVLLCFSLMACKSQGVPQTYSWSGTVSAPQEYPVEVYRGAIIAEGFTYGFDAIWGTQNTGWGSQGGTMTTALEKKGGPQTLEFTWYSLVERTFYTGQWNLDKQKIKRL
;
A
#
# COMPACT_ATOMS: atom_id res chain seq x y z
N MET A 1 -43.39 50.99 2.80
CA MET A 1 -42.59 50.49 3.93
C MET A 1 -42.39 48.95 3.96
N THR A 2 -42.94 48.19 3.02
CA THR A 2 -42.86 46.71 3.03
C THR A 2 -41.83 46.10 2.09
N ARG A 3 -41.08 46.90 1.33
CA ARG A 3 -40.06 46.39 0.38
C ARG A 3 -38.68 46.10 0.95
N GLU A 4 -38.30 46.70 2.06
CA GLU A 4 -36.97 46.54 2.61
C GLU A 4 -36.74 45.24 3.39
N ARG A 5 -37.78 44.61 3.92
CA ARG A 5 -37.64 43.36 4.71
C ARG A 5 -37.38 42.12 3.84
N CYS A 6 -37.78 42.14 2.57
CA CYS A 6 -37.61 40.99 1.71
C CYS A 6 -36.17 40.86 1.15
N VAL A 7 -35.44 41.96 1.02
CA VAL A 7 -34.05 41.97 0.53
C VAL A 7 -33.07 41.47 1.57
N LYS A 8 -33.28 41.79 2.86
CA LYS A 8 -32.46 41.31 3.97
C LYS A 8 -32.57 39.80 4.18
N SER A 9 -33.76 39.24 3.97
CA SER A 9 -33.97 37.80 4.11
C SER A 9 -33.25 36.99 3.03
N LYS A 10 -33.25 37.47 1.78
CA LYS A 10 -32.56 36.81 0.68
C LYS A 10 -31.02 36.87 0.84
N SER A 11 -30.50 37.97 1.34
CA SER A 11 -29.08 38.14 1.63
C SER A 11 -28.61 37.23 2.77
N LEU A 12 -29.43 37.09 3.81
CA LEU A 12 -29.12 36.20 4.94
C LEU A 12 -29.11 34.72 4.50
N MET A 13 -30.05 34.29 3.65
CA MET A 13 -30.10 32.96 3.10
C MET A 13 -28.90 32.64 2.18
N ALA A 14 -28.45 33.60 1.39
CA ALA A 14 -27.28 33.45 0.55
C ALA A 14 -26.00 33.30 1.36
N VAL A 15 -25.85 34.04 2.46
CA VAL A 15 -24.72 33.92 3.39
C VAL A 15 -24.72 32.57 4.10
N VAL A 16 -25.85 32.06 4.56
CA VAL A 16 -25.97 30.75 5.21
C VAL A 16 -25.66 29.62 4.23
N LEU A 17 -26.10 29.68 2.99
CA LEU A 17 -25.75 28.71 1.95
C LEU A 17 -24.25 28.73 1.60
N LEU A 18 -23.63 29.91 1.60
CA LEU A 18 -22.20 30.04 1.37
C LEU A 18 -21.37 29.46 2.52
N CYS A 19 -21.82 29.62 3.76
CA CYS A 19 -21.17 29.00 4.92
C CYS A 19 -21.25 27.47 4.92
N PHE A 20 -22.34 26.88 4.45
CA PHE A 20 -22.46 25.41 4.32
C PHE A 20 -21.55 24.82 3.24
N SER A 21 -21.25 25.55 2.18
CA SER A 21 -20.31 25.07 1.14
C SER A 21 -18.85 25.09 1.58
N LEU A 22 -18.47 25.84 2.60
CA LEU A 22 -17.10 25.89 3.14
C LEU A 22 -16.80 24.77 4.16
N MET A 23 -17.80 24.08 4.67
CA MET A 23 -17.62 22.96 5.60
C MET A 23 -17.31 21.60 4.93
N ALA A 24 -17.25 21.54 3.63
CA ALA A 24 -16.82 20.35 2.88
C ALA A 24 -15.28 20.27 2.74
N CYS A 25 -14.51 20.75 3.72
CA CYS A 25 -13.15 20.31 3.89
C CYS A 25 -13.19 18.83 4.34
N LYS A 26 -13.16 17.92 3.37
CA LYS A 26 -12.78 16.53 3.65
C LYS A 26 -11.44 16.61 4.38
N SER A 27 -11.42 16.29 5.65
CA SER A 27 -10.18 16.03 6.36
C SER A 27 -9.52 14.87 5.61
N GLN A 28 -8.57 15.18 4.77
CA GLN A 28 -7.67 14.17 4.23
C GLN A 28 -6.94 13.61 5.44
N GLY A 29 -7.36 12.42 5.87
CA GLY A 29 -6.72 11.75 7.00
C GLY A 29 -5.22 11.69 6.73
N VAL A 30 -4.43 11.96 7.76
CA VAL A 30 -2.96 11.86 7.68
C VAL A 30 -2.63 10.48 7.11
N PRO A 31 -1.80 10.40 6.04
CA PRO A 31 -1.41 9.13 5.46
C PRO A 31 -0.84 8.22 6.55
N GLN A 32 -1.43 7.05 6.72
CA GLN A 32 -0.97 6.11 7.72
C GLN A 32 0.31 5.45 7.25
N THR A 33 1.38 5.60 8.02
CA THR A 33 2.69 5.05 7.71
C THR A 33 3.09 3.96 8.69
N TYR A 34 3.83 2.96 8.21
CA TYR A 34 4.25 1.78 8.96
C TYR A 34 5.74 1.54 8.78
N SER A 35 6.36 0.89 9.75
CA SER A 35 7.69 0.32 9.59
C SER A 35 7.52 -1.13 9.16
N TRP A 36 7.95 -1.49 7.95
CA TRP A 36 7.88 -2.85 7.42
C TRP A 36 9.05 -3.14 6.49
N SER A 37 9.36 -4.41 6.36
CA SER A 37 10.34 -4.93 5.40
C SER A 37 9.76 -6.16 4.71
N GLY A 38 10.18 -6.42 3.47
CA GLY A 38 9.83 -7.62 2.73
C GLY A 38 10.90 -8.70 2.89
N THR A 39 10.46 -9.94 2.96
CA THR A 39 11.34 -11.12 2.94
C THR A 39 10.73 -12.21 2.07
N VAL A 40 11.56 -13.06 1.51
CA VAL A 40 11.13 -14.22 0.72
C VAL A 40 11.56 -15.48 1.45
N SER A 41 10.67 -16.48 1.51
CA SER A 41 10.99 -17.83 1.98
C SER A 41 10.36 -18.87 1.05
N ALA A 42 10.97 -20.05 0.98
CA ALA A 42 10.44 -21.17 0.23
C ALA A 42 10.65 -22.45 1.02
N PRO A 43 9.82 -23.51 0.83
CA PRO A 43 10.01 -24.81 1.44
C PRO A 43 11.40 -25.39 1.09
N GLN A 44 12.00 -26.15 2.01
CA GLN A 44 13.30 -26.78 1.77
C GLN A 44 13.30 -27.71 0.55
N GLU A 45 12.20 -28.44 0.36
CA GLU A 45 12.04 -29.39 -0.74
C GLU A 45 11.62 -28.74 -2.06
N TYR A 46 11.28 -27.46 -2.02
CA TYR A 46 10.84 -26.68 -3.20
C TYR A 46 11.64 -25.38 -3.33
N PRO A 47 12.94 -25.49 -3.61
CA PRO A 47 13.78 -24.31 -3.78
C PRO A 47 13.31 -23.47 -4.96
N VAL A 48 13.35 -22.15 -4.78
CA VAL A 48 13.00 -21.17 -5.81
C VAL A 48 14.09 -20.12 -5.96
N GLU A 49 14.18 -19.55 -7.13
CA GLU A 49 14.97 -18.35 -7.41
C GLU A 49 14.05 -17.20 -7.74
N VAL A 50 14.21 -16.09 -7.04
CA VAL A 50 13.45 -14.87 -7.33
C VAL A 50 14.07 -14.20 -8.55
N TYR A 51 13.32 -14.11 -9.60
CA TYR A 51 13.76 -13.45 -10.82
C TYR A 51 13.46 -11.95 -10.79
N ARG A 52 12.25 -11.61 -10.37
CA ARG A 52 11.79 -10.24 -10.26
C ARG A 52 10.65 -10.16 -9.25
N GLY A 53 10.58 -9.08 -8.53
CA GLY A 53 9.45 -8.80 -7.67
C GLY A 53 9.45 -7.39 -7.14
N ALA A 54 8.27 -6.92 -6.76
CA ALA A 54 8.11 -5.64 -6.11
C ALA A 54 6.90 -5.64 -5.16
N ILE A 55 7.04 -4.96 -4.04
CA ILE A 55 5.91 -4.55 -3.20
C ILE A 55 5.69 -3.07 -3.46
N ILE A 56 4.50 -2.74 -3.95
CA ILE A 56 4.11 -1.37 -4.29
C ILE A 56 3.28 -0.83 -3.12
N ALA A 57 3.68 0.31 -2.60
CA ALA A 57 3.00 1.06 -1.55
C ALA A 57 2.72 2.48 -2.02
N GLU A 58 1.96 3.24 -1.26
CA GLU A 58 1.73 4.65 -1.55
C GLU A 58 3.03 5.44 -1.42
N GLY A 59 3.48 6.02 -2.54
CA GLY A 59 4.71 6.82 -2.61
C GLY A 59 6.01 6.01 -2.48
N PHE A 60 5.95 4.68 -2.49
CA PHE A 60 7.12 3.83 -2.31
C PHE A 60 6.99 2.50 -3.05
N THR A 61 8.05 2.09 -3.74
CA THR A 61 8.16 0.77 -4.36
C THR A 61 9.39 0.06 -3.82
N TYR A 62 9.19 -1.16 -3.35
CA TYR A 62 10.20 -2.03 -2.81
C TYR A 62 10.49 -3.16 -3.78
N GLY A 63 11.67 -3.15 -4.39
CA GLY A 63 12.07 -4.15 -5.39
C GLY A 63 12.77 -5.34 -4.77
N PHE A 64 12.46 -6.53 -5.26
CA PHE A 64 13.20 -7.76 -5.02
C PHE A 64 13.97 -8.11 -6.28
N ASP A 65 15.29 -8.11 -6.20
CA ASP A 65 16.15 -8.43 -7.34
C ASP A 65 16.62 -9.88 -7.30
N ALA A 66 16.91 -10.44 -8.46
CA ALA A 66 17.35 -11.83 -8.63
C ALA A 66 18.71 -12.16 -7.96
N ILE A 67 19.39 -11.18 -7.40
CA ILE A 67 20.68 -11.32 -6.73
C ILE A 67 20.67 -12.15 -5.45
N TRP A 68 19.49 -12.55 -4.98
CA TRP A 68 19.35 -13.22 -3.68
C TRP A 68 19.60 -14.73 -3.72
N GLY A 69 19.81 -15.27 -4.91
CA GLY A 69 20.08 -16.67 -5.10
C GLY A 69 18.91 -17.58 -4.73
N THR A 70 19.20 -18.85 -4.53
CA THR A 70 18.21 -19.88 -4.24
C THR A 70 17.64 -19.71 -2.84
N GLN A 71 16.31 -19.67 -2.75
CA GLN A 71 15.57 -19.61 -1.49
C GLN A 71 15.04 -21.01 -1.15
N ASN A 72 15.41 -21.54 -0.01
CA ASN A 72 15.01 -22.86 0.47
C ASN A 72 15.10 -23.00 2.01
N THR A 73 14.93 -21.91 2.71
CA THR A 73 15.13 -21.86 4.18
C THR A 73 13.98 -22.47 4.99
N GLY A 74 12.89 -22.87 4.35
CA GLY A 74 11.66 -23.34 4.99
C GLY A 74 10.65 -22.23 5.22
N TRP A 75 9.39 -22.63 5.44
CA TRP A 75 8.31 -21.69 5.71
C TRP A 75 8.53 -20.91 7.01
N GLY A 76 8.35 -19.61 6.97
CA GLY A 76 8.49 -18.73 8.13
C GLY A 76 9.93 -18.39 8.51
N SER A 77 10.92 -19.00 7.88
CA SER A 77 12.30 -18.59 8.00
C SER A 77 12.60 -17.41 7.09
N GLN A 78 13.34 -16.45 7.57
CA GLN A 78 13.78 -15.34 6.73
C GLN A 78 14.78 -15.86 5.69
N GLY A 79 14.35 -15.85 4.44
CA GLY A 79 15.23 -15.98 3.28
C GLY A 79 16.00 -14.67 3.06
N GLY A 80 16.26 -14.33 1.81
CA GLY A 80 16.88 -13.05 1.50
C GLY A 80 16.10 -11.88 2.11
N THR A 81 16.74 -11.16 3.02
CA THR A 81 16.16 -9.95 3.62
C THR A 81 16.72 -8.73 2.91
N MET A 82 15.87 -7.90 2.37
CA MET A 82 16.30 -6.59 1.90
C MET A 82 16.50 -5.62 3.04
N THR A 83 17.62 -4.95 3.01
CA THR A 83 17.85 -3.76 3.82
C THR A 83 17.11 -2.57 3.22
N THR A 84 15.91 -2.29 3.71
CA THR A 84 15.34 -0.96 3.57
C THR A 84 15.61 -0.18 4.84
N ALA A 85 15.74 1.14 4.70
CA ALA A 85 15.68 2.01 5.85
C ALA A 85 14.43 1.70 6.68
N LEU A 86 14.59 1.59 7.99
CA LEU A 86 13.49 1.35 8.95
C LEU A 86 12.51 2.53 9.05
N GLU A 87 12.56 3.43 8.09
CA GLU A 87 11.69 4.59 8.03
C GLU A 87 10.24 4.17 7.83
N LYS A 88 9.37 4.94 8.44
CA LYS A 88 7.93 4.77 8.25
C LYS A 88 7.55 5.12 6.82
N LYS A 89 6.86 4.22 6.16
CA LYS A 89 6.43 4.33 4.76
C LYS A 89 4.98 3.90 4.61
N GLY A 90 4.36 4.24 3.49
CA GLY A 90 3.00 3.81 3.18
C GLY A 90 2.83 2.30 3.30
N GLY A 91 1.66 1.85 3.72
CA GLY A 91 1.36 0.41 3.83
C GLY A 91 1.42 -0.27 2.46
N PRO A 92 1.86 -1.53 2.39
CA PRO A 92 1.92 -2.27 1.15
C PRO A 92 0.52 -2.46 0.55
N GLN A 93 0.40 -2.30 -0.76
CA GLN A 93 -0.87 -2.34 -1.50
C GLN A 93 -0.93 -3.46 -2.52
N THR A 94 0.17 -3.67 -3.24
CA THR A 94 0.24 -4.65 -4.31
C THR A 94 1.57 -5.39 -4.24
N LEU A 95 1.53 -6.69 -4.47
CA LEU A 95 2.69 -7.54 -4.66
C LEU A 95 2.73 -7.98 -6.13
N GLU A 96 3.85 -7.72 -6.79
CA GLU A 96 4.20 -8.30 -8.09
C GLU A 96 5.36 -9.24 -7.89
N PHE A 97 5.28 -10.45 -8.44
CA PHE A 97 6.32 -11.44 -8.21
C PHE A 97 6.49 -12.40 -9.38
N THR A 98 7.74 -12.65 -9.73
CA THR A 98 8.14 -13.67 -10.70
C THR A 98 9.27 -14.49 -10.11
N TRP A 99 9.07 -15.80 -10.06
CA TRP A 99 10.07 -16.72 -9.55
C TRP A 99 10.20 -17.95 -10.44
N TYR A 100 11.32 -18.60 -10.32
CA TYR A 100 11.60 -19.87 -10.97
C TYR A 100 11.59 -20.99 -9.95
N SER A 101 10.77 -22.02 -10.16
CA SER A 101 10.78 -23.24 -9.35
C SER A 101 11.85 -24.19 -9.92
N LEU A 102 12.84 -24.53 -9.09
CA LEU A 102 13.90 -25.46 -9.51
C LEU A 102 13.39 -26.90 -9.63
N VAL A 103 12.39 -27.28 -8.83
CA VAL A 103 11.79 -28.62 -8.88
C VAL A 103 10.98 -28.80 -10.14
N GLU A 104 10.11 -27.84 -10.44
CA GLU A 104 9.18 -27.91 -11.58
C GLU A 104 9.82 -27.39 -12.87
N ARG A 105 10.99 -26.75 -12.79
CA ARG A 105 11.69 -26.10 -13.90
C ARG A 105 10.81 -25.13 -14.69
N THR A 106 10.04 -24.33 -13.95
CA THR A 106 9.02 -23.45 -14.52
C THR A 106 9.05 -22.08 -13.86
N PHE A 107 8.81 -21.05 -14.64
CA PHE A 107 8.59 -19.71 -14.16
C PHE A 107 7.13 -19.50 -13.77
N TYR A 108 6.94 -18.87 -12.63
CA TYR A 108 5.65 -18.39 -12.16
C TYR A 108 5.67 -16.89 -12.05
N THR A 109 4.60 -16.25 -12.44
CA THR A 109 4.42 -14.80 -12.31
C THR A 109 3.01 -14.47 -11.89
N GLY A 110 2.86 -13.42 -11.11
CA GLY A 110 1.55 -12.94 -10.69
C GLY A 110 1.61 -11.58 -10.04
N GLN A 111 0.42 -11.01 -9.87
CA GLN A 111 0.18 -9.76 -9.20
C GLN A 111 -1.00 -9.92 -8.24
N TRP A 112 -0.84 -9.47 -7.02
CA TRP A 112 -1.85 -9.61 -5.96
C TRP A 112 -2.07 -8.28 -5.25
N ASN A 113 -3.33 -7.93 -5.07
CA ASN A 113 -3.71 -6.83 -4.21
C ASN A 113 -3.67 -7.29 -2.75
N LEU A 114 -3.01 -6.53 -1.92
CA LEU A 114 -2.90 -6.80 -0.49
C LEU A 114 -4.05 -6.14 0.28
N ASP A 115 -4.61 -6.88 1.25
CA ASP A 115 -5.73 -6.39 2.06
C ASP A 115 -5.25 -5.35 3.09
N LYS A 116 -5.50 -4.09 2.77
CA LYS A 116 -5.17 -2.95 3.64
C LYS A 116 -5.82 -3.04 5.02
N GLN A 117 -7.04 -3.57 5.10
CA GLN A 117 -7.76 -3.68 6.37
C GLN A 117 -7.13 -4.72 7.30
N LYS A 118 -6.65 -5.81 6.71
CA LYS A 118 -5.96 -6.86 7.44
C LYS A 118 -4.59 -6.40 7.92
N ILE A 119 -3.85 -5.67 7.10
CA ILE A 119 -2.54 -5.11 7.45
C ILE A 119 -2.63 -4.10 8.59
N LYS A 120 -3.67 -3.27 8.63
CA LYS A 120 -3.89 -2.30 9.72
C LYS A 120 -4.12 -2.93 11.09
N ARG A 121 -4.48 -4.20 11.15
CA ARG A 121 -4.76 -4.94 12.39
C ARG A 121 -3.55 -5.68 12.95
N LEU A 122 -2.46 -5.71 12.22
CA LEU A 122 -1.17 -6.27 12.65
C LEU A 122 -0.34 -5.23 13.39
#